data_f108b02c3026fdf80160ea94d8aa24c0
#
_entry.id   f108b02c3026fdf80160ea94d8aa24c0
#
_cell.length_a   1.000
_cell.length_b   1.000
_cell.length_c   1.000
_cell.angle_alpha   90.00
_cell.angle_beta   90.00
_cell.angle_gamma   90.00
#
_symmetry.space_group_name_H-M   'P 1'
#
loop_
_entity.id
_entity.type
_entity.pdbx_description
1 polymer ?
#
loop_
_entity_poly.entity_id
_entity_poly.type
_entity_poly.pdbx_seq_one_letter_code
_entity_poly.pdbx_strand_id
1 'polypeptide(L)'
;MAYQKVPRPSTVYHLTKKERLDSILDDGVIRRFDDTECWFCETLPKMKSYMEQTVMCEGKPYYAVGGQLCRYPKFVPEDYVLLKLTPCGYEDKWYRWEQEMPPGSPKALIRAAREFSALKIGYRGDLAFRNAEVINVPKFLTEGIVQSDSVQTTSRLRDMVQPQTVEELLKSYPNDYFQLMTPCGFVDLTPSETEKLLRGEATMAYPGVSGCQMPVEAQEILEMEVWSLKRDEQGRWYALVDYPLQQMEQAPQEPQMTM
;
A
#
# COMPACT_ATOMS: atom_id res chain seq x y z
N MET A 1 -19.11 1.89 -14.14
CA MET A 1 -18.45 1.54 -12.85
C MET A 1 -18.30 2.81 -12.05
N ALA A 2 -18.93 2.88 -10.90
CA ALA A 2 -18.81 4.04 -10.02
C ALA A 2 -17.67 3.79 -9.02
N TYR A 3 -16.66 4.63 -9.05
CA TYR A 3 -15.62 4.69 -8.03
C TYR A 3 -16.01 5.77 -7.02
N GLN A 4 -16.08 5.39 -5.77
CA GLN A 4 -16.29 6.32 -4.66
C GLN A 4 -14.98 6.53 -3.93
N LYS A 5 -14.52 7.78 -3.81
CA LYS A 5 -13.37 8.11 -2.96
C LYS A 5 -13.69 7.78 -1.51
N VAL A 6 -12.71 7.25 -0.80
CA VAL A 6 -12.80 6.93 0.63
C VAL A 6 -11.55 7.41 1.34
N PRO A 7 -11.61 7.69 2.65
CA PRO A 7 -10.44 8.02 3.44
C PRO A 7 -9.41 6.88 3.42
N ARG A 8 -8.13 7.21 3.58
CA ARG A 8 -7.08 6.20 3.76
C ARG A 8 -7.35 5.41 5.03
N PRO A 9 -7.42 4.08 4.94
CA PRO A 9 -7.55 3.25 6.14
C PRO A 9 -6.25 3.23 6.94
N SER A 10 -6.34 3.15 8.26
CA SER A 10 -5.16 2.97 9.13
C SER A 10 -4.53 1.59 8.98
N THR A 11 -5.32 0.61 8.59
CA THR A 11 -4.89 -0.79 8.43
C THR A 11 -5.63 -1.42 7.28
N VAL A 12 -4.93 -2.25 6.49
CA VAL A 12 -5.52 -3.07 5.43
C VAL A 12 -4.98 -4.49 5.47
N TYR A 13 -5.76 -5.41 4.91
CA TYR A 13 -5.41 -6.83 4.80
C TYR A 13 -5.28 -7.22 3.34
N HIS A 14 -4.18 -7.93 3.01
CA HIS A 14 -3.89 -8.39 1.67
C HIS A 14 -3.56 -9.88 1.68
N LEU A 15 -4.29 -10.66 0.88
CA LEU A 15 -4.03 -12.07 0.68
C LEU A 15 -3.05 -12.23 -0.50
N THR A 16 -1.96 -12.94 -0.27
CA THR A 16 -0.98 -13.21 -1.32
C THR A 16 -0.45 -14.64 -1.24
N LYS A 17 0.18 -15.10 -2.33
CA LYS A 17 0.88 -16.37 -2.32
C LYS A 17 2.17 -16.28 -1.52
N LYS A 18 2.48 -17.36 -0.77
CA LYS A 18 3.66 -17.44 0.09
C LYS A 18 4.97 -17.25 -0.69
N GLU A 19 5.01 -17.67 -1.94
CA GLU A 19 6.15 -17.50 -2.85
C GLU A 19 6.49 -16.03 -3.16
N ARG A 20 5.52 -15.11 -2.95
CA ARG A 20 5.70 -13.66 -3.19
C ARG A 20 6.04 -12.90 -1.91
N LEU A 21 5.98 -13.57 -0.75
CA LEU A 21 6.10 -12.90 0.54
C LEU A 21 7.42 -12.15 0.67
N ASP A 22 8.54 -12.83 0.41
CA ASP A 22 9.87 -12.24 0.59
C ASP A 22 10.06 -11.00 -0.30
N SER A 23 9.65 -11.08 -1.58
CA SER A 23 9.72 -9.95 -2.50
C SER A 23 8.85 -8.77 -2.03
N ILE A 24 7.63 -9.02 -1.53
CA ILE A 24 6.76 -7.97 -1.01
C ILE A 24 7.39 -7.30 0.21
N LEU A 25 7.91 -8.09 1.14
CA LEU A 25 8.53 -7.57 2.36
C LEU A 25 9.83 -6.83 2.07
N ASP A 26 10.62 -7.33 1.12
CA ASP A 26 11.87 -6.70 0.69
C ASP A 26 11.62 -5.38 -0.04
N ASP A 27 10.61 -5.33 -0.90
CA ASP A 27 10.26 -4.13 -1.65
C ASP A 27 9.50 -3.10 -0.79
N GLY A 28 8.80 -3.54 0.26
CA GLY A 28 7.91 -2.69 1.05
C GLY A 28 6.70 -2.19 0.27
N VAL A 29 6.34 -2.86 -0.84
CA VAL A 29 5.32 -2.41 -1.79
C VAL A 29 4.44 -3.56 -2.24
N ILE A 30 3.12 -3.36 -2.23
CA ILE A 30 2.17 -4.21 -2.96
C ILE A 30 2.05 -3.66 -4.38
N ARG A 31 2.48 -4.46 -5.37
CA ARG A 31 2.41 -4.08 -6.78
C ARG A 31 1.06 -4.44 -7.39
N ARG A 32 0.58 -3.62 -8.27
CA ARG A 32 -0.59 -3.91 -9.11
C ARG A 32 -0.29 -5.11 -10.00
N PHE A 33 -1.34 -5.87 -10.29
CA PHE A 33 -1.26 -6.96 -11.26
C PHE A 33 -2.41 -6.81 -12.26
N ASP A 34 -2.09 -6.45 -13.48
CA ASP A 34 -3.03 -6.26 -14.62
C ASP A 34 -4.28 -5.40 -14.31
N ASP A 35 -4.22 -4.58 -13.28
CA ASP A 35 -5.28 -3.68 -12.83
C ASP A 35 -4.71 -2.27 -12.58
N THR A 36 -5.59 -1.29 -12.44
CA THR A 36 -5.21 0.08 -12.08
C THR A 36 -5.06 0.25 -10.57
N GLU A 37 -5.65 -0.64 -9.79
CA GLU A 37 -5.67 -0.63 -8.34
C GLU A 37 -5.04 -1.88 -7.72
N CYS A 38 -4.45 -1.71 -6.52
CA CYS A 38 -4.23 -2.78 -5.56
C CYS A 38 -5.46 -2.94 -4.68
N TRP A 39 -5.92 -4.17 -4.45
CA TRP A 39 -7.14 -4.45 -3.70
C TRP A 39 -6.86 -5.04 -2.32
N PHE A 40 -7.61 -4.54 -1.34
CA PHE A 40 -7.44 -4.89 0.07
C PHE A 40 -8.81 -5.09 0.75
N CYS A 41 -8.80 -5.70 1.93
CA CYS A 41 -9.93 -5.69 2.85
C CYS A 41 -9.58 -4.84 4.08
N GLU A 42 -10.56 -4.13 4.63
CA GLU A 42 -10.34 -3.26 5.80
C GLU A 42 -10.36 -4.04 7.13
N THR A 43 -10.95 -5.23 7.15
CA THR A 43 -11.09 -6.05 8.35
C THR A 43 -10.91 -7.54 8.05
N LEU A 44 -10.53 -8.32 9.06
CA LEU A 44 -10.42 -9.77 8.95
C LEU A 44 -11.74 -10.47 8.59
N PRO A 45 -12.91 -10.10 9.16
CA PRO A 45 -14.18 -10.65 8.71
C PRO A 45 -14.46 -10.41 7.21
N LYS A 46 -14.18 -9.19 6.70
CA LYS A 46 -14.29 -8.90 5.27
C LYS A 46 -13.31 -9.75 4.45
N MET A 47 -12.07 -9.92 4.92
CA MET A 47 -11.08 -10.77 4.26
C MET A 47 -11.55 -12.23 4.20
N LYS A 48 -12.08 -12.78 5.28
CA LYS A 48 -12.64 -14.14 5.28
C LYS A 48 -13.76 -14.28 4.26
N SER A 49 -14.73 -13.37 4.27
CA SER A 49 -15.82 -13.36 3.30
C SER A 49 -15.33 -13.20 1.86
N TYR A 50 -14.28 -12.40 1.65
CA TYR A 50 -13.64 -12.26 0.34
C TYR A 50 -12.99 -13.58 -0.12
N MET A 51 -12.26 -14.27 0.76
CA MET A 51 -11.65 -15.57 0.44
C MET A 51 -12.69 -16.62 0.11
N GLU A 52 -13.80 -16.69 0.87
CA GLU A 52 -14.92 -17.61 0.64
C GLU A 52 -15.62 -17.38 -0.71
N GLN A 53 -15.63 -16.15 -1.20
CA GLN A 53 -16.23 -15.77 -2.48
C GLN A 53 -15.26 -15.78 -3.66
N THR A 54 -13.96 -15.97 -3.41
CA THR A 54 -12.90 -15.98 -4.43
C THR A 54 -12.07 -17.25 -4.36
N VAL A 55 -10.89 -17.20 -3.74
CA VAL A 55 -9.89 -18.27 -3.78
C VAL A 55 -10.38 -19.62 -3.25
N MET A 56 -11.36 -19.64 -2.34
CA MET A 56 -11.96 -20.86 -1.79
C MET A 56 -13.11 -21.41 -2.65
N CYS A 57 -13.32 -20.85 -3.84
CA CYS A 57 -14.36 -21.25 -4.78
C CYS A 57 -13.91 -22.29 -5.79
N GLU A 58 -13.17 -23.33 -5.39
CA GLU A 58 -12.63 -24.37 -6.27
C GLU A 58 -13.63 -24.83 -7.34
N GLY A 59 -13.19 -24.86 -8.60
CA GLY A 59 -13.97 -25.29 -9.76
C GLY A 59 -15.04 -24.30 -10.24
N LYS A 60 -15.40 -23.27 -9.46
CA LYS A 60 -16.37 -22.26 -9.91
C LYS A 60 -15.77 -21.41 -11.03
N PRO A 61 -16.57 -21.02 -12.03
CA PRO A 61 -16.10 -20.17 -13.11
C PRO A 61 -15.92 -18.72 -12.63
N TYR A 62 -14.92 -18.03 -13.18
CA TYR A 62 -14.76 -16.59 -13.06
C TYR A 62 -14.19 -16.01 -14.37
N TYR A 63 -14.35 -14.72 -14.58
CA TYR A 63 -13.73 -14.03 -15.70
C TYR A 63 -12.44 -13.36 -15.24
N ALA A 64 -11.33 -13.71 -15.86
CA ALA A 64 -10.06 -13.01 -15.70
C ALA A 64 -10.08 -11.66 -16.41
N VAL A 65 -9.09 -10.83 -16.13
CA VAL A 65 -8.83 -9.59 -16.87
C VAL A 65 -8.72 -9.93 -18.35
N GLY A 66 -9.41 -9.17 -19.20
CA GLY A 66 -9.52 -9.48 -20.64
C GLY A 66 -10.69 -10.40 -21.01
N GLY A 67 -11.56 -10.77 -20.07
CA GLY A 67 -12.81 -11.50 -20.33
C GLY A 67 -12.65 -13.01 -20.56
N GLN A 68 -11.47 -13.57 -20.33
CA GLN A 68 -11.26 -15.02 -20.43
C GLN A 68 -11.97 -15.75 -19.29
N LEU A 69 -12.77 -16.76 -19.65
CA LEU A 69 -13.42 -17.63 -18.67
C LEU A 69 -12.40 -18.61 -18.06
N CYS A 70 -12.19 -18.47 -16.77
CA CYS A 70 -11.32 -19.34 -15.98
C CYS A 70 -12.12 -20.09 -14.92
N ARG A 71 -11.48 -21.04 -14.26
CA ARG A 71 -12.02 -21.72 -13.07
C ARG A 71 -11.06 -21.54 -11.91
N TYR A 72 -11.61 -21.31 -10.72
CA TYR A 72 -10.80 -21.24 -9.51
C TYR A 72 -10.06 -22.57 -9.31
N PRO A 73 -8.72 -22.53 -9.13
CA PRO A 73 -7.92 -23.72 -8.84
C PRO A 73 -8.26 -24.26 -7.45
N LYS A 74 -7.72 -25.42 -7.11
CA LYS A 74 -7.78 -25.96 -5.76
C LYS A 74 -7.14 -24.96 -4.78
N PHE A 75 -7.86 -24.64 -3.73
CA PHE A 75 -7.35 -23.78 -2.67
C PHE A 75 -6.55 -24.62 -1.66
N VAL A 76 -5.30 -24.30 -1.50
CA VAL A 76 -4.37 -24.90 -0.52
C VAL A 76 -3.98 -23.78 0.45
N PRO A 77 -4.54 -23.75 1.67
CA PRO A 77 -4.29 -22.65 2.63
C PRO A 77 -2.81 -22.42 2.93
N GLU A 78 -1.99 -23.46 2.90
CA GLU A 78 -0.56 -23.45 3.17
C GLU A 78 0.25 -22.67 2.12
N ASP A 79 -0.30 -22.51 0.91
CA ASP A 79 0.32 -21.76 -0.18
C ASP A 79 0.09 -20.26 -0.06
N TYR A 80 -0.72 -19.81 0.90
CA TYR A 80 -1.09 -18.42 1.07
C TYR A 80 -0.66 -17.86 2.42
N VAL A 81 -0.43 -16.57 2.42
CA VAL A 81 -0.25 -15.75 3.63
C VAL A 81 -1.19 -14.55 3.56
N LEU A 82 -1.61 -14.11 4.71
CA LEU A 82 -2.39 -12.89 4.85
C LEU A 82 -1.51 -11.84 5.51
N LEU A 83 -1.38 -10.69 4.85
CA LEU A 83 -0.63 -9.55 5.35
C LEU A 83 -1.59 -8.55 5.99
N LYS A 84 -1.31 -8.15 7.22
CA LYS A 84 -1.89 -6.97 7.85
C LYS A 84 -0.89 -5.83 7.68
N LEU A 85 -1.28 -4.79 6.98
CA LEU A 85 -0.41 -3.72 6.53
C LEU A 85 -0.83 -2.39 7.13
N THR A 86 0.14 -1.55 7.50
CA THR A 86 -0.07 -0.13 7.73
C THR A 86 0.25 0.60 6.42
N PRO A 87 -0.76 1.05 5.65
CA PRO A 87 -0.54 1.61 4.34
C PRO A 87 0.11 2.99 4.40
N CYS A 88 1.00 3.26 3.46
CA CYS A 88 1.44 4.59 3.06
C CYS A 88 0.70 5.02 1.80
N GLY A 89 0.93 6.26 1.36
CA GLY A 89 0.42 6.74 0.10
C GLY A 89 -0.63 7.83 0.25
N TYR A 90 -1.04 8.36 -0.90
CA TYR A 90 -1.90 9.53 -0.99
C TYR A 90 -3.31 9.27 -0.49
N GLU A 91 -3.86 10.22 0.27
CA GLU A 91 -5.25 10.19 0.75
C GLU A 91 -6.27 10.10 -0.39
N ASP A 92 -6.01 10.76 -1.49
CA ASP A 92 -6.92 10.88 -2.62
C ASP A 92 -6.89 9.68 -3.59
N LYS A 93 -6.04 8.68 -3.36
CA LYS A 93 -5.92 7.48 -4.21
C LYS A 93 -6.70 6.28 -3.68
N TRP A 94 -7.47 6.43 -2.60
CA TRP A 94 -8.28 5.37 -2.05
C TRP A 94 -9.70 5.40 -2.58
N TYR A 95 -10.18 4.23 -3.02
CA TYR A 95 -11.48 4.09 -3.68
C TYR A 95 -12.21 2.83 -3.23
N ARG A 96 -13.54 2.93 -3.15
CA ARG A 96 -14.45 1.79 -3.28
C ARG A 96 -14.91 1.71 -4.71
N TRP A 97 -14.96 0.49 -5.21
CA TRP A 97 -15.55 0.19 -6.49
C TRP A 97 -16.93 -0.40 -6.26
N GLU A 98 -17.94 0.15 -6.90
CA GLU A 98 -19.27 -0.41 -6.93
C GLU A 98 -19.52 -1.01 -8.30
N GLN A 99 -19.80 -2.31 -8.32
CA GLN A 99 -20.11 -3.01 -9.56
C GLN A 99 -21.50 -2.60 -10.03
N GLU A 100 -21.57 -1.92 -11.16
CA GLU A 100 -22.83 -1.65 -11.85
C GLU A 100 -23.27 -2.89 -12.59
N MET A 101 -24.49 -3.29 -12.32
CA MET A 101 -25.11 -4.40 -13.03
C MET A 101 -25.92 -3.87 -14.23
N PRO A 102 -25.98 -4.64 -15.34
CA PRO A 102 -26.78 -4.25 -16.50
C PRO A 102 -28.24 -3.95 -16.12
N PRO A 103 -28.91 -3.01 -16.80
CA PRO A 103 -30.33 -2.76 -16.61
C PRO A 103 -31.15 -4.05 -16.76
N GLY A 104 -32.11 -4.27 -15.84
CA GLY A 104 -32.92 -5.48 -15.83
C GLY A 104 -32.33 -6.69 -15.12
N SER A 105 -31.12 -6.57 -14.53
CA SER A 105 -30.52 -7.63 -13.74
C SER A 105 -31.42 -8.01 -12.54
N PRO A 106 -31.49 -9.30 -12.15
CA PRO A 106 -32.23 -9.74 -10.97
C PRO A 106 -31.76 -9.03 -9.70
N LYS A 107 -32.72 -8.64 -8.84
CA LYS A 107 -32.41 -7.94 -7.57
C LYS A 107 -31.42 -8.70 -6.69
N ALA A 108 -31.50 -10.03 -6.67
CA ALA A 108 -30.56 -10.87 -5.91
C ALA A 108 -29.10 -10.72 -6.43
N LEU A 109 -28.93 -10.64 -7.76
CA LEU A 109 -27.61 -10.46 -8.38
C LEU A 109 -27.06 -9.06 -8.09
N ILE A 110 -27.88 -8.02 -8.17
CA ILE A 110 -27.50 -6.64 -7.82
C ILE A 110 -27.03 -6.59 -6.36
N ARG A 111 -27.77 -7.22 -5.45
CA ARG A 111 -27.41 -7.27 -4.03
C ARG A 111 -26.08 -8.00 -3.82
N ALA A 112 -25.91 -9.18 -4.41
CA ALA A 112 -24.69 -9.95 -4.31
C ALA A 112 -23.46 -9.18 -4.84
N ALA A 113 -23.61 -8.46 -5.96
CA ALA A 113 -22.53 -7.61 -6.53
C ALA A 113 -22.16 -6.47 -5.58
N ARG A 114 -23.12 -5.81 -4.94
CA ARG A 114 -22.86 -4.77 -3.94
C ARG A 114 -22.19 -5.33 -2.68
N GLU A 115 -22.68 -6.43 -2.16
CA GLU A 115 -22.13 -7.11 -0.99
C GLU A 115 -20.65 -7.50 -1.25
N PHE A 116 -20.35 -8.06 -2.43
CA PHE A 116 -18.98 -8.38 -2.82
C PHE A 116 -18.11 -7.14 -2.98
N SER A 117 -18.61 -6.09 -3.61
CA SER A 117 -17.89 -4.84 -3.78
C SER A 117 -17.56 -4.17 -2.43
N ALA A 118 -18.46 -4.26 -1.45
CA ALA A 118 -18.28 -3.72 -0.11
C ALA A 118 -17.20 -4.41 0.73
N LEU A 119 -16.73 -5.60 0.31
CA LEU A 119 -15.64 -6.31 0.98
C LEU A 119 -14.28 -5.65 0.73
N LYS A 120 -14.13 -4.94 -0.38
CA LYS A 120 -12.84 -4.46 -0.88
C LYS A 120 -12.73 -2.95 -0.83
N ILE A 121 -11.49 -2.51 -0.69
CA ILE A 121 -11.05 -1.14 -0.90
C ILE A 121 -9.84 -1.18 -1.83
N GLY A 122 -9.74 -0.24 -2.75
CA GLY A 122 -8.66 -0.16 -3.73
C GLY A 122 -7.77 1.04 -3.50
N TYR A 123 -6.49 0.86 -3.74
CA TYR A 123 -5.52 1.95 -3.86
C TYR A 123 -5.06 2.06 -5.31
N ARG A 124 -5.20 3.24 -5.90
CA ARG A 124 -4.82 3.49 -7.29
C ARG A 124 -3.31 3.66 -7.42
N GLY A 125 -2.65 2.65 -7.94
CA GLY A 125 -1.21 2.56 -8.05
C GLY A 125 -0.63 1.42 -7.24
N ASP A 126 0.68 1.37 -7.13
CA ASP A 126 1.40 0.44 -6.26
C ASP A 126 1.38 1.01 -4.84
N LEU A 127 1.01 0.19 -3.84
CA LEU A 127 0.87 0.63 -2.46
C LEU A 127 2.12 0.32 -1.66
N ALA A 128 2.80 1.35 -1.20
CA ALA A 128 3.83 1.23 -0.18
C ALA A 128 3.20 1.05 1.21
N PHE A 129 3.90 0.36 2.12
CA PHE A 129 3.45 0.15 3.50
C PHE A 129 4.61 0.26 4.49
N ARG A 130 4.28 0.63 5.73
CA ARG A 130 5.26 0.83 6.82
C ARG A 130 5.58 -0.44 7.58
N ASN A 131 4.51 -1.15 7.94
CA ASN A 131 4.59 -2.37 8.74
C ASN A 131 3.77 -3.46 8.07
N ALA A 132 4.27 -4.69 8.17
CA ALA A 132 3.55 -5.87 7.77
C ALA A 132 3.58 -6.89 8.91
N GLU A 133 2.41 -7.37 9.31
CA GLU A 133 2.27 -8.55 10.16
C GLU A 133 1.84 -9.71 9.26
N VAL A 134 2.55 -10.83 9.33
CA VAL A 134 2.21 -12.03 8.55
C VAL A 134 1.29 -12.91 9.38
N ILE A 135 0.11 -13.17 8.85
CA ILE A 135 -0.91 -14.01 9.47
C ILE A 135 -0.95 -15.36 8.75
N ASN A 136 -0.84 -16.45 9.50
CA ASN A 136 -0.92 -17.81 8.99
C ASN A 136 -2.36 -18.11 8.54
N VAL A 137 -2.57 -18.39 7.25
CA VAL A 137 -3.91 -18.62 6.68
C VAL A 137 -4.58 -19.88 7.23
N PRO A 138 -3.93 -21.06 7.34
CA PRO A 138 -4.50 -22.24 7.99
C PRO A 138 -5.05 -21.96 9.40
N LYS A 139 -4.26 -21.30 10.26
CA LYS A 139 -4.69 -20.93 11.63
C LYS A 139 -5.84 -19.95 11.61
N PHE A 140 -5.78 -18.93 10.77
CA PHE A 140 -6.85 -17.94 10.61
C PHE A 140 -8.19 -18.58 10.24
N LEU A 141 -8.17 -19.58 9.36
CA LEU A 141 -9.39 -20.25 8.90
C LEU A 141 -9.98 -21.22 9.96
N THR A 142 -9.13 -21.88 10.75
CA THR A 142 -9.56 -22.90 11.72
C THR A 142 -9.92 -22.32 13.06
N GLU A 143 -9.13 -21.41 13.57
CA GLU A 143 -9.24 -20.92 14.94
C GLU A 143 -9.94 -19.57 15.04
N GLY A 144 -10.07 -18.84 13.92
CA GLY A 144 -10.58 -17.47 13.92
C GLY A 144 -9.71 -16.50 14.70
N ILE A 145 -8.62 -16.97 15.26
CA ILE A 145 -7.73 -16.26 16.16
C ILE A 145 -6.53 -15.78 15.36
N VAL A 146 -6.34 -14.48 15.38
CA VAL A 146 -5.12 -13.83 14.93
C VAL A 146 -4.06 -13.97 16.01
N GLN A 147 -3.45 -15.14 16.14
CA GLN A 147 -2.06 -15.13 16.59
C GLN A 147 -1.26 -14.65 15.39
N SER A 148 -1.05 -13.34 15.33
CA SER A 148 0.03 -12.79 14.53
C SER A 148 1.31 -13.38 15.11
N ASP A 149 1.91 -14.34 14.40
CA ASP A 149 3.35 -14.41 14.45
C ASP A 149 3.76 -13.06 13.90
N SER A 150 3.96 -12.08 14.79
CA SER A 150 4.53 -10.82 14.41
C SER A 150 5.94 -11.13 13.93
N VAL A 151 6.04 -11.55 12.71
CA VAL A 151 7.21 -11.28 11.93
C VAL A 151 7.15 -9.78 11.76
N GLN A 152 7.61 -9.07 12.80
CA GLN A 152 8.09 -7.73 12.58
C GLN A 152 8.93 -7.88 11.33
N THR A 153 8.53 -7.19 10.29
CA THR A 153 9.43 -6.95 9.17
C THR A 153 10.55 -6.14 9.79
N THR A 154 11.42 -6.83 10.48
CA THR A 154 12.77 -6.39 10.61
C THR A 154 13.31 -6.47 9.19
N SER A 155 13.05 -5.41 8.40
CA SER A 155 14.10 -5.09 7.46
C SER A 155 15.37 -5.22 8.29
N ARG A 156 16.35 -6.00 7.86
CA ARG A 156 17.64 -6.17 8.55
C ARG A 156 18.33 -4.83 8.87
N LEU A 157 17.73 -3.72 8.47
CA LEU A 157 18.08 -2.33 8.73
C LEU A 157 17.40 -1.73 9.98
N ARG A 158 16.31 -2.31 10.51
CA ARG A 158 15.66 -1.79 11.72
C ARG A 158 16.43 -2.05 13.02
N ASP A 159 17.33 -3.02 13.03
CA ASP A 159 18.19 -3.26 14.19
C ASP A 159 19.28 -2.19 14.39
N MET A 160 19.39 -1.22 13.49
CA MET A 160 20.44 -0.21 13.54
C MET A 160 19.96 1.25 13.60
N VAL A 161 18.68 1.58 13.42
CA VAL A 161 18.30 3.00 13.29
C VAL A 161 17.05 3.31 14.10
N GLN A 162 17.20 4.21 15.08
CA GLN A 162 16.09 5.01 15.62
C GLN A 162 15.39 5.72 14.45
N PRO A 163 14.09 6.10 14.56
CA PRO A 163 13.40 6.81 13.49
C PRO A 163 14.24 8.03 13.09
N GLN A 164 14.81 7.96 11.90
CA GLN A 164 15.74 8.94 11.36
C GLN A 164 14.94 9.81 10.40
N THR A 165 15.12 11.13 10.51
CA THR A 165 14.56 12.05 9.53
C THR A 165 15.37 11.98 8.22
N VAL A 166 14.76 12.45 7.13
CA VAL A 166 15.48 12.62 5.86
C VAL A 166 16.68 13.55 6.05
N GLU A 167 16.53 14.60 6.86
CA GLU A 167 17.63 15.52 7.16
C GLU A 167 18.83 14.79 7.77
N GLU A 168 18.59 13.94 8.77
CA GLU A 168 19.66 13.16 9.43
C GLU A 168 20.30 12.14 8.47
N LEU A 169 19.46 11.49 7.62
CA LEU A 169 19.96 10.58 6.60
C LEU A 169 20.90 11.29 5.62
N LEU A 170 20.46 12.42 5.07
CA LEU A 170 21.24 13.18 4.09
C LEU A 170 22.53 13.76 4.69
N LYS A 171 22.50 14.19 5.95
CA LYS A 171 23.70 14.64 6.68
C LYS A 171 24.69 13.50 6.91
N SER A 172 24.21 12.28 7.09
CA SER A 172 25.06 11.10 7.31
C SER A 172 25.76 10.63 6.03
N TYR A 173 25.17 10.88 4.85
CA TYR A 173 25.68 10.43 3.55
C TYR A 173 25.65 11.54 2.49
N PRO A 174 26.32 12.68 2.71
CA PRO A 174 26.15 13.89 1.87
C PRO A 174 26.66 13.74 0.43
N ASN A 175 27.49 12.75 0.16
CA ASN A 175 28.10 12.52 -1.15
C ASN A 175 27.43 11.38 -1.93
N ASP A 176 26.35 10.79 -1.39
CA ASP A 176 25.67 9.67 -2.01
C ASP A 176 24.47 10.15 -2.84
N TYR A 177 24.02 9.28 -3.75
CA TYR A 177 22.79 9.48 -4.53
C TYR A 177 21.62 8.89 -3.79
N PHE A 178 20.50 9.64 -3.74
CA PHE A 178 19.25 9.19 -3.14
C PHE A 178 18.12 9.26 -4.13
N GLN A 179 17.25 8.26 -4.09
CA GLN A 179 15.91 8.32 -4.62
C GLN A 179 14.93 8.18 -3.44
N LEU A 180 14.23 9.26 -3.12
CA LEU A 180 13.23 9.28 -2.06
C LEU A 180 11.86 9.01 -2.67
N MET A 181 11.15 8.00 -2.17
CA MET A 181 9.73 7.80 -2.45
C MET A 181 8.95 8.54 -1.37
N THR A 182 8.42 9.70 -1.72
CA THR A 182 7.67 10.58 -0.82
C THR A 182 6.16 10.48 -1.12
N PRO A 183 5.29 10.99 -0.23
CA PRO A 183 3.87 11.18 -0.54
C PRO A 183 3.60 12.04 -1.79
N CYS A 184 4.51 12.96 -2.12
CA CYS A 184 4.40 13.83 -3.30
C CYS A 184 4.96 13.22 -4.59
N GLY A 185 5.61 12.05 -4.53
CA GLY A 185 6.24 11.38 -5.66
C GLY A 185 7.71 11.04 -5.41
N PHE A 186 8.40 10.66 -6.48
CA PHE A 186 9.84 10.40 -6.39
C PHE A 186 10.62 11.70 -6.40
N VAL A 187 11.61 11.79 -5.52
CA VAL A 187 12.61 12.87 -5.49
C VAL A 187 13.98 12.25 -5.68
N ASP A 188 14.64 12.60 -6.76
CA ASP A 188 16.01 12.18 -7.04
C ASP A 188 16.97 13.25 -6.55
N LEU A 189 17.95 12.85 -5.73
CA LEU A 189 18.94 13.74 -5.13
C LEU A 189 20.35 13.29 -5.50
N THR A 190 21.01 14.08 -6.33
CA THR A 190 22.46 14.04 -6.47
C THR A 190 23.14 14.69 -5.24
N PRO A 191 24.44 14.50 -5.02
CA PRO A 191 25.13 15.21 -3.93
C PRO A 191 24.94 16.74 -3.96
N SER A 192 24.90 17.33 -5.15
CA SER A 192 24.68 18.78 -5.31
C SER A 192 23.24 19.19 -4.94
N GLU A 193 22.24 18.37 -5.28
CA GLU A 193 20.84 18.61 -4.91
C GLU A 193 20.61 18.38 -3.42
N THR A 194 21.28 17.37 -2.83
CA THR A 194 21.28 17.14 -1.38
C THR A 194 21.80 18.39 -0.64
N GLU A 195 22.91 18.97 -1.10
CA GLU A 195 23.46 20.20 -0.51
C GLU A 195 22.50 21.38 -0.60
N LYS A 196 21.81 21.57 -1.75
CA LYS A 196 20.80 22.61 -1.93
C LYS A 196 19.60 22.39 -1.00
N LEU A 197 19.08 21.16 -0.94
CA LEU A 197 17.97 20.80 -0.09
C LEU A 197 18.29 21.05 1.40
N LEU A 198 19.47 20.67 1.86
CA LEU A 198 19.94 20.95 3.23
C LEU A 198 20.13 22.44 3.54
N ARG A 199 20.28 23.29 2.51
CA ARG A 199 20.29 24.76 2.64
C ARG A 199 18.89 25.38 2.63
N GLY A 200 17.84 24.58 2.48
CA GLY A 200 16.47 25.04 2.44
C GLY A 200 15.94 25.39 1.04
N GLU A 201 16.66 25.00 -0.02
CA GLU A 201 16.18 25.20 -1.39
C GLU A 201 15.15 24.13 -1.76
N ALA A 202 14.03 24.52 -2.39
CA ALA A 202 13.00 23.59 -2.85
C ALA A 202 13.57 22.59 -3.87
N THR A 203 12.99 21.39 -3.90
CA THR A 203 13.33 20.35 -4.86
C THR A 203 12.15 19.97 -5.72
N MET A 204 12.36 19.13 -6.72
CA MET A 204 11.33 18.67 -7.64
C MET A 204 10.93 17.23 -7.35
N ALA A 205 9.65 16.98 -7.17
CA ALA A 205 9.07 15.65 -7.09
C ALA A 205 8.41 15.25 -8.41
N TYR A 206 8.49 13.95 -8.72
CA TYR A 206 7.91 13.33 -9.92
C TYR A 206 6.72 12.44 -9.48
N PRO A 207 5.47 12.87 -9.65
CA PRO A 207 4.29 12.14 -9.16
C PRO A 207 4.00 10.80 -9.86
N GLY A 208 4.85 10.35 -10.78
CA GLY A 208 4.70 9.06 -11.47
C GLY A 208 3.59 9.02 -12.53
N VAL A 209 2.85 10.10 -12.73
CA VAL A 209 1.80 10.22 -13.75
C VAL A 209 2.16 11.37 -14.68
N SER A 210 2.35 11.06 -15.96
CA SER A 210 2.45 12.06 -17.07
C SER A 210 3.67 13.00 -17.13
N GLY A 211 4.80 12.70 -16.51
CA GLY A 211 6.03 13.52 -16.65
C GLY A 211 5.93 14.94 -16.04
N CYS A 212 4.90 15.22 -15.26
CA CYS A 212 4.80 16.47 -14.52
C CYS A 212 5.77 16.46 -13.34
N GLN A 213 6.45 17.59 -13.15
CA GLN A 213 7.26 17.87 -11.97
C GLN A 213 6.49 18.80 -11.05
N MET A 214 6.60 18.59 -9.75
CA MET A 214 6.01 19.47 -8.74
C MET A 214 7.10 19.99 -7.81
N PRO A 215 7.19 21.30 -7.56
CA PRO A 215 8.08 21.82 -6.54
C PRO A 215 7.60 21.37 -5.16
N VAL A 216 8.53 20.96 -4.30
CA VAL A 216 8.29 20.60 -2.91
C VAL A 216 9.27 21.40 -2.05
N GLU A 217 8.76 22.00 -0.99
CA GLU A 217 9.57 22.79 -0.08
C GLU A 217 10.57 21.90 0.67
N ALA A 218 11.79 22.42 0.85
CA ALA A 218 12.87 21.67 1.48
C ALA A 218 12.48 21.17 2.87
N GLN A 219 11.86 22.01 3.67
CA GLN A 219 11.49 21.65 5.04
C GLN A 219 10.49 20.49 5.06
N GLU A 220 9.55 20.45 4.12
CA GLU A 220 8.58 19.37 4.01
C GLU A 220 9.27 18.01 3.79
N ILE A 221 10.29 17.96 2.94
CA ILE A 221 11.06 16.73 2.69
C ILE A 221 11.96 16.38 3.86
N LEU A 222 12.67 17.37 4.43
CA LEU A 222 13.66 17.14 5.48
C LEU A 222 13.06 16.64 6.80
N GLU A 223 11.82 17.02 7.10
CA GLU A 223 11.07 16.60 8.30
C GLU A 223 10.42 15.21 8.15
N MET A 224 10.38 14.64 6.94
CA MET A 224 9.84 13.30 6.75
C MET A 224 10.69 12.25 7.47
N GLU A 225 10.03 11.21 7.99
CA GLU A 225 10.67 10.05 8.60
C GLU A 225 11.06 9.02 7.55
N VAL A 226 12.24 8.44 7.69
CA VAL A 226 12.73 7.35 6.84
C VAL A 226 12.15 6.04 7.35
N TRP A 227 11.34 5.37 6.52
CA TRP A 227 10.64 4.15 6.86
C TRP A 227 11.30 2.88 6.33
N SER A 228 12.00 3.02 5.21
CA SER A 228 12.79 1.95 4.60
C SER A 228 13.96 2.56 3.87
N LEU A 229 15.09 1.90 3.91
CA LEU A 229 16.32 2.34 3.27
C LEU A 229 16.99 1.13 2.64
N LYS A 230 17.26 1.21 1.33
CA LYS A 230 17.98 0.17 0.58
C LYS A 230 19.11 0.82 -0.21
N ARG A 231 20.18 0.08 -0.44
CA ARG A 231 21.28 0.48 -1.32
C ARG A 231 21.39 -0.51 -2.47
N ASP A 232 21.42 -0.02 -3.72
CA ASP A 232 21.63 -0.88 -4.87
C ASP A 232 23.11 -1.25 -5.08
N GLU A 233 23.36 -2.12 -6.06
CA GLU A 233 24.73 -2.53 -6.42
C GLU A 233 25.58 -1.39 -6.98
N GLN A 234 24.94 -0.32 -7.48
CA GLN A 234 25.61 0.90 -7.96
C GLN A 234 25.89 1.91 -6.85
N GLY A 235 25.49 1.60 -5.62
CA GLY A 235 25.72 2.45 -4.45
C GLY A 235 24.69 3.56 -4.25
N ARG A 236 23.56 3.56 -4.99
CA ARG A 236 22.47 4.52 -4.83
C ARG A 236 21.54 4.08 -3.70
N TRP A 237 21.05 5.03 -2.94
CA TRP A 237 20.08 4.80 -1.87
C TRP A 237 18.65 4.99 -2.36
N TYR A 238 17.79 4.06 -1.98
CA TYR A 238 16.36 4.12 -2.16
C TYR A 238 15.71 4.21 -0.79
N ALA A 239 15.04 5.31 -0.50
CA ALA A 239 14.37 5.54 0.77
C ALA A 239 12.86 5.71 0.57
N LEU A 240 12.07 4.98 1.34
CA LEU A 240 10.65 5.28 1.53
C LEU A 240 10.53 6.25 2.69
N VAL A 241 9.94 7.40 2.46
CA VAL A 241 9.79 8.46 3.45
C VAL A 241 8.36 8.97 3.50
N ASP A 242 7.90 9.39 4.67
CA ASP A 242 6.53 9.90 4.87
C ASP A 242 6.50 10.85 6.07
N TYR A 243 5.41 11.59 6.23
CA TYR A 243 5.23 12.51 7.35
C TYR A 243 5.28 11.80 8.70
N PRO A 244 5.79 12.46 9.77
CA PRO A 244 5.75 11.93 11.13
C PRO A 244 4.33 11.56 11.57
N LEU A 245 4.17 10.43 12.26
CA LEU A 245 2.86 9.93 12.72
C LEU A 245 2.08 10.97 13.54
N GLN A 246 2.76 11.78 14.35
CA GLN A 246 2.13 12.78 15.20
C GLN A 246 1.47 13.93 14.43
N GLN A 247 1.94 14.23 13.22
CA GLN A 247 1.32 15.25 12.37
C GLN A 247 0.07 14.75 11.66
N MET A 248 -0.03 13.43 11.44
CA MET A 248 -1.17 12.82 10.74
C MET A 248 -2.42 12.72 11.62
N GLU A 249 -2.28 12.68 12.94
CA GLU A 249 -3.42 12.68 13.89
C GLU A 249 -4.03 14.08 14.11
N GLN A 250 -3.33 15.13 13.70
CA GLN A 250 -3.74 16.53 13.92
C GLN A 250 -4.32 17.21 12.68
N ALA A 251 -4.52 16.49 11.57
CA ALA A 251 -5.19 17.04 10.39
C ALA A 251 -6.60 17.52 10.79
N PRO A 252 -6.98 18.77 10.52
CA PRO A 252 -8.26 19.33 10.95
C PRO A 252 -9.39 18.49 10.36
N GLN A 253 -10.27 17.98 11.22
CA GLN A 253 -11.56 17.47 10.76
C GLN A 253 -12.27 18.64 10.08
N GLU A 254 -12.57 18.49 8.78
CA GLU A 254 -13.35 19.48 8.06
C GLU A 254 -14.64 19.80 8.85
N PRO A 255 -14.99 21.08 9.01
CA PRO A 255 -16.20 21.45 9.72
C PRO A 255 -17.41 20.82 8.99
N GLN A 256 -18.15 19.98 9.70
CA GLN A 256 -19.42 19.48 9.23
C GLN A 256 -20.32 20.68 8.90
N MET A 257 -20.55 20.92 7.62
CA MET A 257 -21.59 21.85 7.19
C MET A 257 -22.93 21.24 7.59
N THR A 258 -23.47 21.73 8.70
CA THR A 258 -24.89 21.58 9.05
C THR A 258 -25.71 22.39 8.05
N MET A 259 -26.47 21.71 7.20
CA MET A 259 -27.64 22.30 6.52
C MET A 259 -28.86 22.20 7.42
#